data_5bac100659696214f32165c9890b6b7a
#
_entry.id   5bac100659696214f32165c9890b6b7a
#
_cell.length_a   1.000
_cell.length_b   1.000
_cell.length_c   1.000
_cell.angle_alpha   90.00
_cell.angle_beta   90.00
_cell.angle_gamma   90.00
#
_symmetry.space_group_name_H-M   'P 1'
#
loop_
_entity.id
_entity.type
_entity.pdbx_description
1 polymer ?
#
loop_
_entity_poly.entity_id
_entity_poly.type
_entity_poly.pdbx_seq_one_letter_code
_entity_poly.pdbx_strand_id
1 'polypeptide(L)'
;MAELTDNTISPSFTRPFSVQPEPAAEEQIEALKVALHCITAVPAGAAPPGIELAHRNLIDLNIFRIDSHLAVISGHIACDFRLQPRDLQSTCREQRITFVRQVAMFLCRKITGAPFTSIGGHFHRHHSTVIHAYRLIERRVQRDAAFRLFIEKLAGRITRAVPATAI
;
A
#
# COMPACT_ATOMS: atom_id res chain seq x y z
N MET A 1 36.21 -57.25 0.31
CA MET A 1 36.61 -56.63 -0.94
C MET A 1 35.50 -55.68 -1.31
N ALA A 2 35.51 -54.42 -0.83
CA ALA A 2 36.19 -53.26 -1.41
C ALA A 2 35.58 -52.95 -2.79
N GLU A 3 34.83 -51.91 -2.92
CA GLU A 3 35.34 -50.68 -3.43
C GLU A 3 34.36 -49.54 -3.21
N LEU A 4 34.87 -48.50 -2.61
CA LEU A 4 34.35 -47.16 -2.52
C LEU A 4 34.37 -46.52 -3.90
N THR A 5 33.27 -45.97 -4.38
CA THR A 5 33.29 -44.99 -5.48
C THR A 5 32.97 -43.60 -4.94
N ASP A 6 34.04 -42.88 -4.92
CA ASP A 6 34.13 -41.42 -4.70
C ASP A 6 33.13 -40.68 -5.58
N ASN A 7 32.21 -39.92 -4.95
CA ASN A 7 31.38 -38.96 -5.65
C ASN A 7 31.93 -37.56 -5.37
N THR A 8 32.91 -37.18 -6.19
CA THR A 8 33.52 -35.85 -6.23
C THR A 8 32.50 -34.85 -6.76
N ILE A 9 31.84 -34.15 -5.85
CA ILE A 9 31.02 -32.99 -6.19
C ILE A 9 31.95 -31.78 -6.37
N SER A 10 32.12 -31.37 -7.61
CA SER A 10 32.87 -30.18 -8.01
C SER A 10 32.16 -28.93 -7.54
N PRO A 11 32.80 -28.00 -6.83
CA PRO A 11 32.27 -26.69 -6.51
C PRO A 11 32.64 -25.70 -7.61
N SER A 12 31.75 -25.46 -8.54
CA SER A 12 31.97 -24.42 -9.55
C SER A 12 30.64 -23.72 -9.85
N PHE A 13 30.27 -22.75 -9.08
CA PHE A 13 29.56 -21.58 -9.58
C PHE A 13 29.49 -20.46 -8.52
N THR A 14 30.65 -19.88 -8.21
CA THR A 14 30.68 -18.59 -7.52
C THR A 14 30.96 -17.51 -8.58
N ARG A 15 29.94 -17.02 -9.26
CA ARG A 15 30.04 -15.71 -9.92
C ARG A 15 29.79 -14.64 -8.87
N PRO A 16 30.74 -13.74 -8.65
CA PRO A 16 30.46 -12.57 -7.82
C PRO A 16 29.40 -11.73 -8.52
N PHE A 17 28.26 -11.54 -7.83
CA PHE A 17 27.27 -10.55 -8.19
C PHE A 17 27.95 -9.18 -8.09
N SER A 18 28.34 -8.61 -9.23
CA SER A 18 28.84 -7.24 -9.30
C SER A 18 27.68 -6.32 -8.93
N VAL A 19 27.62 -5.92 -7.68
CA VAL A 19 26.83 -4.79 -7.24
C VAL A 19 27.43 -3.57 -7.92
N GLN A 20 26.77 -3.06 -8.94
CA GLN A 20 27.11 -1.75 -9.47
C GLN A 20 26.82 -0.75 -8.34
N PRO A 21 27.74 0.17 -8.03
CA PRO A 21 27.47 1.20 -7.04
C PRO A 21 26.29 2.02 -7.53
N GLU A 22 25.24 2.07 -6.73
CA GLU A 22 24.15 3.03 -6.90
C GLU A 22 24.77 4.44 -7.00
N PRO A 23 24.27 5.31 -7.89
CA PRO A 23 24.76 6.67 -7.99
C PRO A 23 24.69 7.30 -6.60
N ALA A 24 25.81 7.85 -6.17
CA ALA A 24 26.02 8.33 -4.82
C ALA A 24 24.84 9.24 -4.40
N ALA A 25 24.37 9.08 -3.17
CA ALA A 25 23.25 9.84 -2.61
C ALA A 25 23.44 11.37 -2.80
N GLU A 26 24.68 11.83 -2.92
CA GLU A 26 25.05 13.22 -3.23
C GLU A 26 24.56 13.68 -4.61
N GLU A 27 24.60 12.82 -5.63
CA GLU A 27 24.16 13.14 -6.99
C GLU A 27 22.62 13.26 -7.05
N GLN A 28 21.92 12.46 -6.27
CA GLN A 28 20.45 12.56 -6.12
C GLN A 28 20.04 13.83 -5.34
N ILE A 29 20.80 14.21 -4.33
CA ILE A 29 20.57 15.43 -3.55
C ILE A 29 20.83 16.67 -4.42
N GLU A 30 21.86 16.66 -5.25
CA GLU A 30 22.19 17.77 -6.14
C GLU A 30 21.14 17.92 -7.26
N ALA A 31 20.66 16.82 -7.83
CA ALA A 31 19.55 16.83 -8.78
C ALA A 31 18.25 17.37 -8.14
N LEU A 32 18.00 17.05 -6.87
CA LEU A 32 16.85 17.56 -6.12
C LEU A 32 16.97 19.06 -5.83
N LYS A 33 18.17 19.54 -5.50
CA LYS A 33 18.46 20.98 -5.29
C LYS A 33 18.28 21.78 -6.56
N VAL A 34 18.75 21.26 -7.71
CA VAL A 34 18.56 21.89 -9.01
C VAL A 34 17.08 21.96 -9.37
N ALA A 35 16.33 20.88 -9.15
CA ALA A 35 14.88 20.86 -9.38
C ALA A 35 14.13 21.85 -8.47
N LEU A 36 14.55 21.96 -7.21
CA LEU A 36 13.95 22.90 -6.26
C LEU A 36 14.29 24.36 -6.62
N HIS A 37 15.49 24.62 -7.12
CA HIS A 37 15.90 25.96 -7.57
C HIS A 37 15.15 26.42 -8.81
N CYS A 38 14.84 25.51 -9.73
CA CYS A 38 14.00 25.81 -10.90
C CYS A 38 12.56 26.17 -10.52
N ILE A 39 12.03 25.63 -9.41
CA ILE A 39 10.67 25.92 -8.92
C ILE A 39 10.58 27.30 -8.28
N THR A 40 11.66 27.77 -7.62
CA THR A 40 11.69 29.09 -6.94
C THR A 40 12.02 30.26 -7.84
N ALA A 41 12.50 30.04 -9.07
CA ALA A 41 12.94 31.07 -10.01
C ALA A 41 11.86 31.50 -11.03
N VAL A 42 10.61 31.04 -10.91
CA VAL A 42 9.52 31.39 -11.86
C VAL A 42 8.90 32.72 -11.47
N PRO A 43 8.98 33.77 -12.32
CA PRO A 43 8.29 35.02 -12.07
C PRO A 43 6.77 34.80 -12.11
N ALA A 44 6.06 35.40 -11.15
CA ALA A 44 4.60 35.33 -11.03
C ALA A 44 3.95 35.84 -12.33
N GLY A 45 3.46 34.95 -13.18
CA GLY A 45 2.72 35.31 -14.38
C GLY A 45 2.81 34.37 -15.59
N ALA A 46 3.74 33.43 -15.63
CA ALA A 46 3.82 32.48 -16.74
C ALA A 46 4.23 31.10 -16.22
N ALA A 47 3.25 30.23 -15.96
CA ALA A 47 3.53 28.83 -15.69
C ALA A 47 4.08 28.18 -16.99
N PRO A 48 5.31 27.66 -17.03
CA PRO A 48 5.81 26.96 -18.18
C PRO A 48 5.00 25.66 -18.39
N PRO A 49 4.73 25.25 -19.63
CA PRO A 49 3.86 24.12 -19.98
C PRO A 49 4.32 22.75 -19.42
N GLY A 50 5.50 22.68 -18.80
CA GLY A 50 6.01 21.46 -18.17
C GLY A 50 5.58 21.23 -16.73
N ILE A 51 5.10 22.24 -16.00
CA ILE A 51 4.71 22.09 -14.58
C ILE A 51 3.38 21.36 -14.42
N GLU A 52 2.44 21.55 -15.33
CA GLU A 52 1.17 20.81 -15.34
C GLU A 52 1.39 19.31 -15.57
N LEU A 53 2.34 18.94 -16.43
CA LEU A 53 2.66 17.54 -16.69
C LEU A 53 3.35 16.88 -15.49
N ALA A 54 4.24 17.61 -14.82
CA ALA A 54 4.90 17.13 -13.60
C ALA A 54 3.93 16.96 -12.44
N HIS A 55 2.99 17.89 -12.26
CA HIS A 55 1.90 17.78 -11.26
C HIS A 55 0.97 16.62 -11.56
N ARG A 56 0.57 16.38 -12.80
CA ARG A 56 -0.21 15.21 -13.20
C ARG A 56 0.53 13.91 -12.87
N ASN A 57 1.78 13.80 -13.25
CA ASN A 57 2.58 12.60 -12.99
C ASN A 57 2.73 12.32 -11.48
N LEU A 58 2.89 13.35 -10.64
CA LEU A 58 2.96 13.20 -9.18
C LEU A 58 1.61 12.78 -8.58
N ILE A 59 0.50 13.29 -9.09
CA ILE A 59 -0.84 12.91 -8.66
C ILE A 59 -1.10 11.45 -9.08
N ASP A 60 -0.77 11.07 -10.30
CA ASP A 60 -0.96 9.72 -10.82
C ASP A 60 -0.12 8.69 -10.04
N LEU A 61 1.13 9.01 -9.71
CA LEU A 61 2.00 8.18 -8.88
C LEU A 61 1.45 8.02 -7.46
N ASN A 62 0.91 9.08 -6.85
CA ASN A 62 0.29 8.99 -5.54
C ASN A 62 -0.99 8.16 -5.56
N ILE A 63 -1.82 8.31 -6.57
CA ILE A 63 -3.04 7.51 -6.74
C ILE A 63 -2.67 6.04 -6.92
N PHE A 64 -1.74 5.72 -7.81
CA PHE A 64 -1.26 4.35 -8.03
C PHE A 64 -0.70 3.71 -6.75
N ARG A 65 0.05 4.47 -5.96
CA ARG A 65 0.59 4.02 -4.68
C ARG A 65 -0.51 3.74 -3.65
N ILE A 66 -1.50 4.62 -3.56
CA ILE A 66 -2.66 4.43 -2.67
C ILE A 66 -3.41 3.16 -3.06
N ASP A 67 -3.72 2.96 -4.34
CA ASP A 67 -4.45 1.79 -4.82
C ASP A 67 -3.69 0.48 -4.55
N SER A 68 -2.38 0.48 -4.72
CA SER A 68 -1.53 -0.67 -4.39
C SER A 68 -1.61 -1.02 -2.91
N HIS A 69 -1.57 -0.02 -2.02
CA HIS A 69 -1.72 -0.25 -0.57
C HIS A 69 -3.11 -0.75 -0.20
N LEU A 70 -4.15 -0.20 -0.80
CA LEU A 70 -5.53 -0.67 -0.56
C LEU A 70 -5.68 -2.13 -0.98
N ALA A 71 -5.07 -2.54 -2.10
CA ALA A 71 -5.07 -3.92 -2.57
C ALA A 71 -4.34 -4.87 -1.60
N VAL A 72 -3.17 -4.48 -1.09
CA VAL A 72 -2.41 -5.27 -0.11
C VAL A 72 -3.21 -5.42 1.18
N ILE A 73 -3.74 -4.32 1.74
CA ILE A 73 -4.52 -4.33 2.98
C ILE A 73 -5.77 -5.19 2.83
N SER A 74 -6.54 -5.00 1.76
CA SER A 74 -7.76 -5.78 1.52
C SER A 74 -7.47 -7.26 1.30
N GLY A 75 -6.35 -7.59 0.64
CA GLY A 75 -5.88 -8.96 0.45
C GLY A 75 -5.56 -9.66 1.77
N HIS A 76 -4.81 -9.00 2.67
CA HIS A 76 -4.51 -9.55 4.00
C HIS A 76 -5.77 -9.78 4.83
N ILE A 77 -6.71 -8.82 4.81
CA ILE A 77 -7.98 -8.96 5.54
C ILE A 77 -8.81 -10.12 4.97
N ALA A 78 -8.91 -10.21 3.65
CA ALA A 78 -9.62 -11.32 3.02
C ALA A 78 -9.03 -12.68 3.43
N CYS A 79 -7.70 -12.80 3.42
CA CYS A 79 -6.99 -14.01 3.83
C CYS A 79 -7.27 -14.37 5.30
N ASP A 80 -7.20 -13.40 6.22
CA ASP A 80 -7.49 -13.60 7.65
C ASP A 80 -8.92 -14.13 7.90
N PHE A 81 -9.87 -13.71 7.09
CA PHE A 81 -11.27 -14.17 7.18
C PHE A 81 -11.60 -15.34 6.25
N ARG A 82 -10.60 -15.91 5.58
CA ARG A 82 -10.77 -17.02 4.60
C ARG A 82 -11.75 -16.66 3.47
N LEU A 83 -11.61 -15.45 2.94
CA LEU A 83 -12.35 -14.93 1.79
C LEU A 83 -11.38 -14.66 0.64
N GLN A 84 -11.92 -14.56 -0.56
CA GLN A 84 -11.16 -14.05 -1.70
C GLN A 84 -11.22 -12.52 -1.73
N PRO A 85 -10.15 -11.80 -2.15
CA PRO A 85 -10.18 -10.34 -2.28
C PRO A 85 -11.34 -9.83 -3.14
N ARG A 86 -11.69 -10.57 -4.21
CA ARG A 86 -12.84 -10.29 -5.08
C ARG A 86 -14.19 -10.31 -4.34
N ASP A 87 -14.33 -11.08 -3.26
CA ASP A 87 -15.57 -11.14 -2.49
C ASP A 87 -15.84 -9.81 -1.78
N LEU A 88 -14.77 -9.12 -1.38
CA LEU A 88 -14.87 -7.79 -0.77
C LEU A 88 -15.31 -6.71 -1.79
N GLN A 89 -15.01 -6.91 -3.07
CA GLN A 89 -15.41 -6.01 -4.16
C GLN A 89 -16.78 -6.39 -4.74
N SER A 90 -17.26 -7.61 -4.47
CA SER A 90 -18.52 -8.14 -5.01
C SER A 90 -19.74 -7.38 -4.50
N THR A 91 -20.85 -7.48 -5.23
CA THR A 91 -22.15 -6.94 -4.81
C THR A 91 -22.87 -7.79 -3.76
N CYS A 92 -22.26 -8.91 -3.34
CA CYS A 92 -22.82 -9.83 -2.36
C CYS A 92 -23.16 -9.11 -1.04
N ARG A 93 -24.38 -9.35 -0.54
CA ARG A 93 -24.91 -8.77 0.70
C ARG A 93 -24.92 -9.75 1.88
N GLU A 94 -24.25 -10.89 1.74
CA GLU A 94 -24.08 -11.81 2.85
C GLU A 94 -23.51 -11.08 4.06
N GLN A 95 -24.07 -11.30 5.22
CA GLN A 95 -23.75 -10.56 6.44
C GLN A 95 -22.25 -10.66 6.79
N ARG A 96 -21.67 -11.87 6.63
CA ARG A 96 -20.25 -12.12 6.87
C ARG A 96 -19.36 -11.27 5.94
N ILE A 97 -19.61 -11.31 4.63
CA ILE A 97 -18.83 -10.57 3.64
C ILE A 97 -19.02 -9.06 3.84
N THR A 98 -20.23 -8.63 4.12
CA THR A 98 -20.54 -7.22 4.39
C THR A 98 -19.77 -6.71 5.62
N PHE A 99 -19.74 -7.48 6.70
CA PHE A 99 -18.99 -7.13 7.90
C PHE A 99 -17.49 -7.03 7.62
N VAL A 100 -16.89 -8.04 6.97
CA VAL A 100 -15.46 -8.02 6.63
C VAL A 100 -15.12 -6.86 5.70
N ARG A 101 -15.99 -6.55 4.72
CA ARG A 101 -15.84 -5.39 3.85
C ARG A 101 -15.84 -4.07 4.64
N GLN A 102 -16.72 -3.91 5.64
CA GLN A 102 -16.77 -2.72 6.50
C GLN A 102 -15.49 -2.59 7.33
N VAL A 103 -14.99 -3.69 7.89
CA VAL A 103 -13.70 -3.71 8.61
C VAL A 103 -12.54 -3.34 7.68
N ALA A 104 -12.54 -3.87 6.44
CA ALA A 104 -11.52 -3.55 5.44
C ALA A 104 -11.53 -2.06 5.06
N MET A 105 -12.69 -1.47 4.79
CA MET A 105 -12.83 -0.03 4.52
C MET A 105 -12.33 0.83 5.69
N PHE A 106 -12.63 0.43 6.92
CA PHE A 106 -12.18 1.11 8.13
C PHE A 106 -10.66 1.07 8.26
N LEU A 107 -10.05 -0.11 8.11
CA LEU A 107 -8.60 -0.28 8.24
C LEU A 107 -7.84 0.38 7.09
N CYS A 108 -8.35 0.32 5.86
CA CYS A 108 -7.78 1.07 4.75
C CYS A 108 -7.68 2.55 5.09
N ARG A 109 -8.75 3.17 5.57
CA ARG A 109 -8.74 4.59 5.97
C ARG A 109 -7.79 4.87 7.14
N LYS A 110 -7.78 3.99 8.15
CA LYS A 110 -7.00 4.15 9.37
C LYS A 110 -5.49 4.04 9.11
N ILE A 111 -5.08 3.11 8.24
CA ILE A 111 -3.66 2.82 7.98
C ILE A 111 -3.10 3.76 6.91
N THR A 112 -3.82 4.00 5.81
CA THR A 112 -3.28 4.76 4.67
C THR A 112 -3.65 6.24 4.69
N GLY A 113 -4.66 6.66 5.45
CA GLY A 113 -5.23 8.01 5.36
C GLY A 113 -5.92 8.32 4.01
N ALA A 114 -6.06 7.35 3.11
CA ALA A 114 -6.61 7.53 1.78
C ALA A 114 -8.01 8.17 1.81
N PRO A 115 -8.36 9.03 0.84
CA PRO A 115 -9.68 9.65 0.79
C PRO A 115 -10.78 8.60 0.60
N PHE A 116 -11.97 8.87 1.12
CA PHE A 116 -13.11 7.95 1.04
C PHE A 116 -13.52 7.61 -0.39
N THR A 117 -13.26 8.51 -1.34
CA THR A 117 -13.50 8.31 -2.77
C THR A 117 -12.60 7.23 -3.36
N SER A 118 -11.28 7.25 -3.07
CA SER A 118 -10.34 6.23 -3.52
C SER A 118 -10.66 4.86 -2.90
N ILE A 119 -10.97 4.83 -1.59
CA ILE A 119 -11.40 3.60 -0.94
C ILE A 119 -12.69 3.08 -1.57
N GLY A 120 -13.64 3.97 -1.87
CA GLY A 120 -14.89 3.64 -2.56
C GLY A 120 -14.64 3.01 -3.93
N GLY A 121 -13.75 3.60 -4.73
CA GLY A 121 -13.32 3.06 -6.02
C GLY A 121 -12.76 1.64 -5.90
N HIS A 122 -11.82 1.42 -4.97
CA HIS A 122 -11.21 0.12 -4.72
C HIS A 122 -12.23 -0.99 -4.38
N PHE A 123 -13.23 -0.68 -3.55
CA PHE A 123 -14.27 -1.64 -3.14
C PHE A 123 -15.51 -1.64 -4.05
N HIS A 124 -15.51 -0.91 -5.15
CA HIS A 124 -16.66 -0.71 -6.05
C HIS A 124 -17.91 -0.25 -5.29
N ARG A 125 -17.72 0.76 -4.41
CA ARG A 125 -18.78 1.33 -3.58
C ARG A 125 -18.76 2.85 -3.63
N HIS A 126 -19.92 3.44 -3.46
CA HIS A 126 -19.99 4.89 -3.35
C HIS A 126 -19.30 5.36 -2.05
N HIS A 127 -18.66 6.53 -2.10
CA HIS A 127 -17.91 7.07 -0.95
C HIS A 127 -18.78 7.21 0.32
N SER A 128 -20.08 7.49 0.18
CA SER A 128 -21.00 7.56 1.33
C SER A 128 -21.16 6.21 2.04
N THR A 129 -21.09 5.09 1.30
CA THR A 129 -21.08 3.75 1.88
C THR A 129 -19.83 3.52 2.72
N VAL A 130 -18.68 4.01 2.25
CA VAL A 130 -17.41 3.92 2.99
C VAL A 130 -17.46 4.75 4.26
N ILE A 131 -17.98 5.98 4.19
CA ILE A 131 -18.17 6.85 5.36
C ILE A 131 -19.09 6.19 6.40
N HIS A 132 -20.20 5.60 5.94
CA HIS A 132 -21.12 4.87 6.83
C HIS A 132 -20.43 3.68 7.49
N ALA A 133 -19.72 2.85 6.71
CA ALA A 133 -18.95 1.72 7.22
C ALA A 133 -17.89 2.16 8.25
N TYR A 134 -17.14 3.21 7.95
CA TYR A 134 -16.15 3.79 8.86
C TYR A 134 -16.77 4.17 10.21
N ARG A 135 -17.83 4.97 10.19
CA ARG A 135 -18.54 5.41 11.40
C ARG A 135 -19.15 4.25 12.19
N LEU A 136 -19.64 3.21 11.50
CA LEU A 136 -20.22 2.04 12.14
C LEU A 136 -19.15 1.25 12.94
N ILE A 137 -18.03 0.96 12.29
CA ILE A 137 -16.91 0.24 12.92
C ILE A 137 -16.27 1.09 14.03
N GLU A 138 -16.06 2.38 13.81
CA GLU A 138 -15.51 3.30 14.80
C GLU A 138 -16.35 3.32 16.08
N ARG A 139 -17.67 3.47 15.97
CA ARG A 139 -18.58 3.40 17.14
C ARG A 139 -18.50 2.06 17.87
N ARG A 140 -18.34 0.96 17.13
CA ARG A 140 -18.19 -0.36 17.75
C ARG A 140 -16.86 -0.49 18.48
N VAL A 141 -15.78 -0.01 17.92
CA VAL A 141 -14.44 0.03 18.56
C VAL A 141 -14.47 0.85 19.87
N GLN A 142 -15.26 1.93 19.91
CA GLN A 142 -15.39 2.75 21.10
C GLN A 142 -16.21 2.07 22.21
N ARG A 143 -17.21 1.25 21.86
CA ARG A 143 -18.14 0.63 22.80
C ARG A 143 -17.70 -0.75 23.28
N ASP A 144 -16.94 -1.48 22.48
CA ASP A 144 -16.56 -2.87 22.71
C ASP A 144 -15.03 -2.98 22.79
N ALA A 145 -14.52 -3.16 24.02
CA ALA A 145 -13.09 -3.30 24.27
C ALA A 145 -12.48 -4.55 23.62
N ALA A 146 -13.23 -5.66 23.57
CA ALA A 146 -12.77 -6.89 22.92
C ALA A 146 -12.65 -6.71 21.41
N PHE A 147 -13.64 -6.04 20.82
CA PHE A 147 -13.60 -5.70 19.39
C PHE A 147 -12.48 -4.72 19.05
N ARG A 148 -12.22 -3.73 19.93
CA ARG A 148 -11.09 -2.81 19.77
C ARG A 148 -9.76 -3.56 19.72
N LEU A 149 -9.50 -4.46 20.70
CA LEU A 149 -8.28 -5.28 20.74
C LEU A 149 -8.14 -6.16 19.50
N PHE A 150 -9.25 -6.70 18.99
CA PHE A 150 -9.27 -7.48 17.75
C PHE A 150 -8.83 -6.61 16.57
N ILE A 151 -9.39 -5.41 16.40
CA ILE A 151 -9.05 -4.47 15.33
C ILE A 151 -7.58 -4.01 15.42
N GLU A 152 -7.09 -3.73 16.64
CA GLU A 152 -5.70 -3.33 16.88
C GLU A 152 -4.70 -4.45 16.51
N LYS A 153 -5.00 -5.69 16.89
CA LYS A 153 -4.20 -6.86 16.48
C LYS A 153 -4.18 -7.05 14.97
N LEU A 154 -5.33 -6.89 14.32
CA LEU A 154 -5.45 -6.99 12.87
C LEU A 154 -4.66 -5.88 12.17
N ALA A 155 -4.81 -4.64 12.61
CA ALA A 155 -4.05 -3.49 12.11
C ALA A 155 -2.54 -3.70 12.27
N GLY A 156 -2.07 -4.13 13.44
CA GLY A 156 -0.65 -4.37 13.69
C GLY A 156 -0.03 -5.49 12.82
N ARG A 157 -0.81 -6.50 12.43
CA ARG A 157 -0.35 -7.52 11.46
C ARG A 157 -0.22 -6.93 10.07
N ILE A 158 -1.20 -6.18 9.63
CA ILE A 158 -1.23 -5.56 8.31
C ILE A 158 -0.11 -4.53 8.17
N THR A 159 0.08 -3.66 9.17
CA THR A 159 1.14 -2.64 9.13
C THR A 159 2.54 -3.23 9.03
N ARG A 160 2.76 -4.43 9.63
CA ARG A 160 4.03 -5.15 9.47
C ARG A 160 4.22 -5.77 8.09
N ALA A 161 3.13 -6.09 7.40
CA ALA A 161 3.15 -6.66 6.06
C ALA A 161 3.25 -5.60 4.95
N VAL A 162 2.81 -4.36 5.22
CA VAL A 162 2.94 -3.22 4.32
C VAL A 162 4.29 -2.55 4.58
N PRO A 163 5.22 -2.53 3.62
CA PRO A 163 6.54 -1.93 3.83
C PRO A 163 6.42 -0.45 4.19
N ALA A 164 7.21 -0.02 5.17
CA ALA A 164 7.20 1.34 5.75
C ALA A 164 7.60 2.47 4.77
N THR A 165 7.96 2.16 3.54
CA THR A 165 8.33 3.13 2.49
C THR A 165 7.11 3.91 1.95
N ALA A 166 5.98 3.85 2.62
CA ALA A 166 4.67 4.21 2.10
C ALA A 166 3.90 5.25 2.93
N ILE A 167 4.54 5.92 3.87
CA ILE A 167 3.93 7.01 4.65
C ILE A 167 4.65 8.32 4.34
#